data_078a21e9902cb1ec2d4ca65225f5cc08
#
_entry.id   078a21e9902cb1ec2d4ca65225f5cc08
#
_cell.length_a   1.000
_cell.length_b   1.000
_cell.length_c   1.000
_cell.angle_alpha   90.00
_cell.angle_beta   90.00
_cell.angle_gamma   90.00
#
_symmetry.space_group_name_H-M   'P 1'
#
loop_
_entity.id
_entity.type
_entity.pdbx_description
1 polymer ?
#
loop_
_entity_poly.entity_id
_entity_poly.type
_entity_poly.pdbx_seq_one_letter_code
_entity_poly.pdbx_strand_id
1 'polypeptide(L)'
;MHKLVLKRIKKSRYLYFMIAPVVIWYLVFCYAPMFGLVIAFKEYDIYEGVANSPFIGLLQFRSFFSSIYFWRLIRNTFLISFYGLIFGFPAPIILALLFNELKDGRFKKITQTISYLPHFISTVIIVGMFTTFLAPETGLINNIIDALGGERIYFLSEPKYFRSLYVILDIWRSVGWGSIIYLAALSNVETELYEACVIDGGGYWRQLFHITLPGIAPTVVIMLILRIGQLMTVGYETIILMYSPSTYETGDVISTYVYRVGLIDSNYSFSSAVGMFNSIISMTLLVCANSISKRFGETSLW
;
A
#
# COMPACT_ATOMS: atom_id res chain seq x y z
N MET A 1 -12.31 -1.32 -43.91
CA MET A 1 -11.79 -1.06 -42.57
C MET A 1 -10.41 -1.66 -42.36
N HIS A 2 -10.14 -2.94 -42.64
CA HIS A 2 -8.84 -3.61 -42.42
C HIS A 2 -7.63 -2.95 -43.11
N LYS A 3 -7.77 -2.50 -44.37
CA LYS A 3 -6.66 -1.83 -45.13
C LYS A 3 -6.24 -0.49 -44.53
N LEU A 4 -7.17 0.26 -43.90
CA LEU A 4 -6.86 1.54 -43.23
C LEU A 4 -6.11 1.32 -41.91
N VAL A 5 -6.49 0.28 -41.17
CA VAL A 5 -5.80 -0.12 -39.90
C VAL A 5 -4.36 -0.54 -40.20
N LEU A 6 -4.16 -1.42 -41.18
CA LEU A 6 -2.82 -1.86 -41.61
C LEU A 6 -1.94 -0.72 -42.08
N LYS A 7 -2.51 0.26 -42.80
CA LYS A 7 -1.76 1.45 -43.25
C LYS A 7 -1.35 2.35 -42.08
N ARG A 8 -2.21 2.49 -41.07
CA ARG A 8 -1.89 3.19 -39.80
C ARG A 8 -0.81 2.46 -39.00
N ILE A 9 -0.90 1.13 -38.87
CA ILE A 9 0.12 0.33 -38.19
C ILE A 9 1.49 0.48 -38.88
N LYS A 10 1.54 0.38 -40.22
CA LYS A 10 2.81 0.60 -40.96
C LYS A 10 3.37 2.00 -40.77
N LYS A 11 2.53 3.01 -40.69
CA LYS A 11 2.98 4.40 -40.47
C LYS A 11 3.53 4.60 -39.04
N SER A 12 2.98 3.91 -38.07
CA SER A 12 3.35 4.01 -36.63
C SER A 12 4.27 2.88 -36.15
N ARG A 13 4.96 2.18 -37.09
CA ARG A 13 5.79 1.00 -36.77
C ARG A 13 6.85 1.24 -35.66
N TYR A 14 7.43 2.45 -35.66
CA TYR A 14 8.42 2.80 -34.64
C TYR A 14 7.83 2.90 -33.23
N LEU A 15 6.58 3.40 -33.10
CA LEU A 15 5.87 3.42 -31.81
C LEU A 15 5.60 2.00 -31.30
N TYR A 16 5.16 1.09 -32.19
CA TYR A 16 4.97 -0.32 -31.81
C TYR A 16 6.28 -0.98 -31.40
N PHE A 17 7.37 -0.70 -32.08
CA PHE A 17 8.69 -1.21 -31.73
C PHE A 17 9.16 -0.71 -30.36
N MET A 18 8.89 0.57 -30.02
CA MET A 18 9.23 1.14 -28.71
C MET A 18 8.36 0.57 -27.58
N ILE A 19 7.08 0.27 -27.84
CA ILE A 19 6.17 -0.29 -26.85
C ILE A 19 6.35 -1.82 -26.71
N ALA A 20 6.82 -2.51 -27.76
CA ALA A 20 6.91 -3.97 -27.79
C ALA A 20 7.66 -4.59 -26.58
N PRO A 21 8.84 -4.08 -26.14
CA PRO A 21 9.52 -4.62 -24.98
C PRO A 21 8.66 -4.57 -23.69
N VAL A 22 7.93 -3.47 -23.49
CA VAL A 22 7.04 -3.28 -22.33
C VAL A 22 5.87 -4.26 -22.42
N VAL A 23 5.23 -4.38 -23.57
CA VAL A 23 4.11 -5.32 -23.77
C VAL A 23 4.57 -6.76 -23.59
N ILE A 24 5.72 -7.15 -24.15
CA ILE A 24 6.28 -8.49 -23.98
C ILE A 24 6.56 -8.76 -22.48
N TRP A 25 7.15 -7.81 -21.77
CA TRP A 25 7.39 -7.93 -20.35
C TRP A 25 6.09 -8.20 -19.56
N TYR A 26 5.03 -7.40 -19.82
CA TYR A 26 3.73 -7.63 -19.19
C TYR A 26 3.15 -9.00 -19.53
N LEU A 27 3.20 -9.40 -20.80
CA LEU A 27 2.68 -10.72 -21.23
C LEU A 27 3.41 -11.86 -20.54
N VAL A 28 4.74 -11.81 -20.45
CA VAL A 28 5.57 -12.87 -19.89
C VAL A 28 5.52 -12.90 -18.36
N PHE A 29 5.62 -11.74 -17.70
CA PHE A 29 5.80 -11.68 -16.25
C PHE A 29 4.53 -11.36 -15.47
N CYS A 30 3.49 -10.80 -16.11
CA CYS A 30 2.22 -10.51 -15.46
C CYS A 30 1.11 -11.47 -15.91
N TYR A 31 0.92 -11.62 -17.23
CA TYR A 31 -0.21 -12.43 -17.74
C TYR A 31 0.09 -13.93 -17.76
N ALA A 32 1.28 -14.35 -18.17
CA ALA A 32 1.60 -15.79 -18.19
C ALA A 32 1.50 -16.45 -16.81
N PRO A 33 1.97 -15.85 -15.67
CA PRO A 33 1.76 -16.43 -14.35
C PRO A 33 0.29 -16.54 -13.92
N MET A 34 -0.64 -15.77 -14.50
CA MET A 34 -2.06 -15.89 -14.19
C MET A 34 -2.62 -17.26 -14.57
N PHE A 35 -2.06 -17.94 -15.58
CA PHE A 35 -2.43 -19.33 -15.89
C PHE A 35 -2.10 -20.28 -14.73
N GLY A 36 -1.11 -19.94 -13.89
CA GLY A 36 -0.79 -20.68 -12.68
C GLY A 36 -1.88 -20.63 -11.61
N LEU A 37 -2.80 -19.66 -11.66
CA LEU A 37 -3.92 -19.58 -10.70
C LEU A 37 -4.85 -20.82 -10.79
N VAL A 38 -4.77 -21.61 -11.86
CA VAL A 38 -5.51 -22.87 -11.99
C VAL A 38 -5.16 -23.86 -10.88
N ILE A 39 -3.95 -23.78 -10.29
CA ILE A 39 -3.56 -24.65 -9.17
C ILE A 39 -4.42 -24.44 -7.91
N ALA A 40 -5.08 -23.29 -7.77
CA ALA A 40 -6.04 -23.05 -6.68
C ALA A 40 -7.25 -24.00 -6.71
N PHE A 41 -7.53 -24.60 -7.88
CA PHE A 41 -8.63 -25.55 -8.12
C PHE A 41 -8.17 -27.00 -8.24
N LYS A 42 -6.87 -27.25 -8.03
CA LYS A 42 -6.23 -28.55 -8.14
C LYS A 42 -5.59 -28.95 -6.82
N GLU A 43 -5.39 -30.23 -6.63
CA GLU A 43 -4.46 -30.75 -5.62
C GLU A 43 -3.08 -30.85 -6.26
N TYR A 44 -2.40 -29.70 -6.29
CA TYR A 44 -1.15 -29.56 -7.05
C TYR A 44 -0.01 -30.33 -6.39
N ASP A 45 0.57 -31.26 -7.13
CA ASP A 45 1.81 -31.93 -6.82
C ASP A 45 2.93 -31.43 -7.74
N ILE A 46 4.08 -31.07 -7.14
CA ILE A 46 5.22 -30.52 -7.87
C ILE A 46 5.83 -31.55 -8.86
N TYR A 47 5.72 -32.85 -8.55
CA TYR A 47 6.25 -33.91 -9.38
C TYR A 47 5.34 -34.25 -10.56
N GLU A 48 4.02 -34.12 -10.40
CA GLU A 48 3.05 -34.36 -11.47
C GLU A 48 2.87 -33.13 -12.36
N GLY A 49 3.17 -31.95 -11.83
CA GLY A 49 3.02 -30.68 -12.52
C GLY A 49 1.57 -30.23 -12.64
N VAL A 50 1.36 -29.04 -13.18
CA VAL A 50 0.02 -28.42 -13.28
C VAL A 50 -0.95 -29.23 -14.14
N ALA A 51 -0.49 -29.88 -15.22
CA ALA A 51 -1.34 -30.60 -16.15
C ALA A 51 -1.96 -31.85 -15.52
N ASN A 52 -1.14 -32.65 -14.83
CA ASN A 52 -1.53 -33.99 -14.36
C ASN A 52 -2.14 -33.96 -12.93
N SER A 53 -1.92 -32.90 -12.15
CA SER A 53 -2.51 -32.79 -10.82
C SER A 53 -4.02 -32.85 -10.87
N PRO A 54 -4.69 -33.59 -9.96
CA PRO A 54 -6.14 -33.79 -9.96
C PRO A 54 -6.92 -32.49 -9.72
N PHE A 55 -8.03 -32.31 -10.41
CA PHE A 55 -8.93 -31.18 -10.23
C PHE A 55 -9.88 -31.41 -9.07
N ILE A 56 -9.83 -30.57 -8.03
CA ILE A 56 -10.64 -30.67 -6.81
C ILE A 56 -11.67 -29.55 -6.64
N GLY A 57 -11.81 -28.68 -7.66
CA GLY A 57 -12.77 -27.58 -7.64
C GLY A 57 -12.52 -26.57 -6.52
N LEU A 58 -13.54 -26.26 -5.73
CA LEU A 58 -13.48 -25.22 -4.68
C LEU A 58 -13.05 -25.75 -3.29
N LEU A 59 -12.48 -26.95 -3.21
CA LEU A 59 -12.13 -27.56 -1.92
C LEU A 59 -11.15 -26.68 -1.11
N GLN A 60 -10.12 -26.11 -1.76
CA GLN A 60 -9.14 -25.25 -1.10
C GLN A 60 -9.78 -23.98 -0.51
N PHE A 61 -10.73 -23.38 -1.25
CA PHE A 61 -11.47 -22.21 -0.75
C PHE A 61 -12.35 -22.59 0.45
N ARG A 62 -13.04 -23.72 0.38
CA ARG A 62 -13.85 -24.22 1.50
C ARG A 62 -12.99 -24.49 2.74
N SER A 63 -11.83 -25.08 2.57
CA SER A 63 -10.86 -25.32 3.64
C SER A 63 -10.38 -24.01 4.27
N PHE A 64 -10.15 -22.97 3.46
CA PHE A 64 -9.79 -21.65 3.98
C PHE A 64 -10.91 -21.03 4.82
N PHE A 65 -12.16 -21.02 4.30
CA PHE A 65 -13.31 -20.46 5.03
C PHE A 65 -13.62 -21.21 6.34
N SER A 66 -13.33 -22.50 6.39
CA SER A 66 -13.51 -23.33 7.57
C SER A 66 -12.30 -23.32 8.53
N SER A 67 -11.21 -22.65 8.14
CA SER A 67 -10.00 -22.56 8.95
C SER A 67 -10.24 -21.75 10.23
N ILE A 68 -9.68 -22.21 11.34
CA ILE A 68 -9.67 -21.50 12.63
C ILE A 68 -8.95 -20.14 12.51
N TYR A 69 -8.09 -19.97 11.51
CA TYR A 69 -7.32 -18.75 11.27
C TYR A 69 -8.08 -17.70 10.44
N PHE A 70 -9.14 -18.09 9.73
CA PHE A 70 -9.84 -17.24 8.77
C PHE A 70 -10.21 -15.87 9.35
N TRP A 71 -10.98 -15.85 10.44
CA TRP A 71 -11.45 -14.60 11.05
C TRP A 71 -10.31 -13.75 11.61
N ARG A 72 -9.27 -14.38 12.17
CA ARG A 72 -8.09 -13.67 12.65
C ARG A 72 -7.37 -12.96 11.51
N LEU A 73 -7.13 -13.65 10.40
CA LEU A 73 -6.45 -13.11 9.22
C LEU A 73 -7.22 -11.95 8.61
N ILE A 74 -8.53 -12.12 8.39
CA ILE A 74 -9.40 -11.05 7.86
C ILE A 74 -9.38 -9.83 8.79
N ARG A 75 -9.62 -10.03 10.09
CA ARG A 75 -9.64 -8.95 11.08
C ARG A 75 -8.31 -8.20 11.12
N ASN A 76 -7.19 -8.91 11.17
CA ASN A 76 -5.89 -8.28 11.26
C ASN A 76 -5.54 -7.51 9.98
N THR A 77 -5.73 -8.13 8.80
CA THR A 77 -5.52 -7.47 7.53
C THR A 77 -6.35 -6.20 7.41
N PHE A 78 -7.64 -6.29 7.74
CA PHE A 78 -8.53 -5.13 7.69
C PHE A 78 -8.13 -4.04 8.69
N LEU A 79 -7.89 -4.38 9.97
CA LEU A 79 -7.58 -3.39 11.00
C LEU A 79 -6.23 -2.68 10.74
N ILE A 80 -5.19 -3.42 10.34
CA ILE A 80 -3.89 -2.80 10.01
C ILE A 80 -4.04 -1.84 8.82
N SER A 81 -4.75 -2.27 7.78
CA SER A 81 -5.01 -1.43 6.61
C SER A 81 -5.89 -0.23 6.92
N PHE A 82 -6.90 -0.41 7.77
CA PHE A 82 -7.79 0.67 8.20
C PHE A 82 -7.06 1.74 9.02
N TYR A 83 -6.18 1.31 9.94
CA TYR A 83 -5.32 2.27 10.64
C TYR A 83 -4.34 2.95 9.69
N GLY A 84 -3.76 2.22 8.74
CA GLY A 84 -2.95 2.80 7.67
C GLY A 84 -3.72 3.77 6.78
N LEU A 85 -5.03 3.56 6.58
CA LEU A 85 -5.88 4.48 5.85
C LEU A 85 -6.17 5.75 6.67
N ILE A 86 -6.54 5.61 7.95
CA ILE A 86 -6.92 6.76 8.79
C ILE A 86 -5.72 7.64 9.11
N PHE A 87 -4.57 7.05 9.46
CA PHE A 87 -3.40 7.80 9.92
C PHE A 87 -2.36 7.96 8.82
N GLY A 88 -2.14 6.94 8.00
CA GLY A 88 -1.12 6.94 6.96
C GLY A 88 -1.53 7.69 5.70
N PHE A 89 -2.80 7.70 5.32
CA PHE A 89 -3.24 8.41 4.13
C PHE A 89 -3.24 9.95 4.29
N PRO A 90 -3.70 10.56 5.40
CA PRO A 90 -3.62 12.01 5.58
C PRO A 90 -2.19 12.52 5.81
N ALA A 91 -1.28 11.71 6.34
CA ALA A 91 0.05 12.16 6.72
C ALA A 91 0.86 12.79 5.56
N PRO A 92 0.96 12.19 4.36
CA PRO A 92 1.63 12.81 3.22
C PRO A 92 0.95 14.10 2.73
N ILE A 93 -0.37 14.20 2.86
CA ILE A 93 -1.12 15.42 2.49
C ILE A 93 -0.75 16.54 3.44
N ILE A 94 -0.77 16.28 4.76
CA ILE A 94 -0.38 17.25 5.77
C ILE A 94 1.07 17.68 5.57
N LEU A 95 1.98 16.74 5.32
CA LEU A 95 3.38 17.06 5.06
C LEU A 95 3.57 17.92 3.80
N ALA A 96 2.82 17.64 2.73
CA ALA A 96 2.85 18.43 1.51
C ALA A 96 2.34 19.86 1.75
N LEU A 97 1.27 20.02 2.50
CA LEU A 97 0.77 21.35 2.91
C LEU A 97 1.82 22.11 3.71
N LEU A 98 2.46 21.47 4.69
CA LEU A 98 3.53 22.09 5.47
C LEU A 98 4.72 22.49 4.60
N PHE A 99 5.13 21.64 3.64
CA PHE A 99 6.19 21.99 2.70
C PHE A 99 5.81 23.14 1.77
N ASN A 100 4.53 23.25 1.41
CA ASN A 100 4.04 24.34 0.56
C ASN A 100 4.15 25.71 1.24
N GLU A 101 3.99 25.76 2.57
CA GLU A 101 4.13 26.98 3.36
C GLU A 101 5.60 27.43 3.52
N LEU A 102 6.56 26.54 3.33
CA LEU A 102 7.96 26.90 3.44
C LEU A 102 8.41 27.74 2.25
N LYS A 103 9.07 28.87 2.52
CA LYS A 103 9.72 29.69 1.49
C LYS A 103 10.73 28.86 0.70
N ASP A 104 10.77 29.08 -0.61
CA ASP A 104 11.74 28.44 -1.46
C ASP A 104 13.17 28.79 -1.04
N GLY A 105 13.98 27.74 -0.79
CA GLY A 105 15.32 27.91 -0.27
C GLY A 105 15.99 26.61 0.17
N ARG A 106 17.16 26.75 0.77
CA ARG A 106 17.96 25.60 1.25
C ARG A 106 17.24 24.80 2.32
N PHE A 107 16.55 25.47 3.24
CA PHE A 107 15.82 24.80 4.32
C PHE A 107 14.73 23.87 3.79
N LYS A 108 13.86 24.34 2.88
CA LYS A 108 12.84 23.53 2.23
C LYS A 108 13.45 22.31 1.54
N LYS A 109 14.53 22.51 0.77
CA LYS A 109 15.22 21.41 0.06
C LYS A 109 15.80 20.37 1.02
N ILE A 110 16.44 20.80 2.11
CA ILE A 110 17.03 19.90 3.11
C ILE A 110 15.95 19.10 3.82
N THR A 111 14.88 19.74 4.29
CA THR A 111 13.78 19.05 4.99
C THR A 111 13.06 18.06 4.10
N GLN A 112 12.80 18.40 2.83
CA GLN A 112 12.27 17.49 1.83
C GLN A 112 13.21 16.29 1.62
N THR A 113 14.50 16.52 1.41
CA THR A 113 15.48 15.45 1.20
C THR A 113 15.54 14.49 2.38
N ILE A 114 15.60 15.02 3.62
CA ILE A 114 15.61 14.20 4.84
C ILE A 114 14.33 13.38 4.96
N SER A 115 13.17 13.98 4.66
CA SER A 115 11.88 13.29 4.74
C SER A 115 11.70 12.20 3.66
N TYR A 116 12.36 12.34 2.50
CA TYR A 116 12.29 11.35 1.42
C TYR A 116 13.25 10.17 1.62
N LEU A 117 14.34 10.39 2.37
CA LEU A 117 15.43 9.43 2.53
C LEU A 117 14.98 8.05 3.05
N PRO A 118 14.10 7.94 4.05
CA PRO A 118 13.67 6.64 4.58
C PRO A 118 13.06 5.72 3.53
N HIS A 119 12.40 6.29 2.50
CA HIS A 119 11.79 5.50 1.43
C HIS A 119 12.81 4.67 0.62
N PHE A 120 14.04 5.14 0.48
CA PHE A 120 15.10 4.49 -0.29
C PHE A 120 15.91 3.46 0.51
N ILE A 121 15.69 3.39 1.81
CA ILE A 121 16.36 2.40 2.66
C ILE A 121 15.60 1.07 2.56
N SER A 122 16.33 -0.06 2.50
CA SER A 122 15.71 -1.36 2.41
C SER A 122 14.83 -1.66 3.64
N THR A 123 13.74 -2.41 3.44
CA THR A 123 12.82 -2.79 4.51
C THR A 123 13.53 -3.50 5.67
N VAL A 124 14.49 -4.37 5.36
CA VAL A 124 15.27 -5.11 6.37
C VAL A 124 16.05 -4.17 7.29
N ILE A 125 16.73 -3.18 6.71
CA ILE A 125 17.51 -2.20 7.50
C ILE A 125 16.57 -1.33 8.35
N ILE A 126 15.48 -0.84 7.76
CA ILE A 126 14.51 0.00 8.48
C ILE A 126 13.89 -0.75 9.65
N VAL A 127 13.43 -1.98 9.43
CA VAL A 127 12.86 -2.80 10.50
C VAL A 127 13.92 -3.14 11.54
N GLY A 128 15.15 -3.48 11.13
CA GLY A 128 16.26 -3.74 12.04
C GLY A 128 16.60 -2.52 12.94
N MET A 129 16.65 -1.31 12.37
CA MET A 129 16.81 -0.08 13.16
C MET A 129 15.65 0.13 14.13
N PHE A 130 14.43 -0.05 13.65
CA PHE A 130 13.22 0.14 14.45
C PHE A 130 13.14 -0.85 15.62
N THR A 131 13.46 -2.13 15.38
CA THR A 131 13.52 -3.16 16.43
C THR A 131 14.62 -2.86 17.45
N THR A 132 15.78 -2.36 17.01
CA THR A 132 16.85 -1.92 17.91
C THR A 132 16.43 -0.75 18.80
N PHE A 133 15.72 0.24 18.25
CA PHE A 133 15.22 1.38 19.04
C PHE A 133 14.17 0.97 20.07
N LEU A 134 13.41 -0.10 19.81
CA LEU A 134 12.38 -0.65 20.68
C LEU A 134 12.88 -1.76 21.62
N ALA A 135 14.17 -2.13 21.53
CA ALA A 135 14.72 -3.20 22.35
C ALA A 135 14.52 -2.93 23.85
N PRO A 136 14.16 -3.96 24.67
CA PRO A 136 13.81 -3.73 26.06
C PRO A 136 14.96 -3.19 26.90
N GLU A 137 16.18 -3.70 26.72
CA GLU A 137 17.33 -3.37 27.58
C GLU A 137 18.17 -2.22 27.03
N THR A 138 18.38 -2.18 25.71
CA THR A 138 19.32 -1.25 25.07
C THR A 138 18.65 -0.21 24.18
N GLY A 139 17.33 -0.35 23.95
CA GLY A 139 16.59 0.50 23.02
C GLY A 139 16.43 1.93 23.51
N LEU A 140 16.59 2.88 22.59
CA LEU A 140 16.46 4.31 22.87
C LEU A 140 15.11 4.64 23.52
N ILE A 141 14.01 4.05 23.02
CA ILE A 141 12.65 4.34 23.53
C ILE A 141 12.50 3.85 24.97
N ASN A 142 12.96 2.64 25.27
CA ASN A 142 12.91 2.11 26.64
C ASN A 142 13.83 2.84 27.60
N ASN A 143 14.98 3.34 27.14
CA ASN A 143 15.86 4.17 27.96
C ASN A 143 15.22 5.53 28.30
N ILE A 144 14.44 6.10 27.37
CA ILE A 144 13.67 7.33 27.64
C ILE A 144 12.54 7.03 28.64
N ILE A 145 11.82 5.93 28.48
CA ILE A 145 10.73 5.53 29.42
C ILE A 145 11.29 5.34 30.83
N ASP A 146 12.40 4.64 30.97
CA ASP A 146 13.09 4.38 32.23
C ASP A 146 13.58 5.69 32.90
N ALA A 147 14.19 6.59 32.10
CA ALA A 147 14.62 7.91 32.57
C ALA A 147 13.45 8.80 33.06
N LEU A 148 12.25 8.59 32.55
CA LEU A 148 11.01 9.25 32.95
C LEU A 148 10.30 8.54 34.13
N GLY A 149 10.90 7.46 34.69
CA GLY A 149 10.35 6.69 35.81
C GLY A 149 9.29 5.67 35.43
N GLY A 150 9.17 5.32 34.13
CA GLY A 150 8.28 4.28 33.65
C GLY A 150 8.94 2.89 33.63
N GLU A 151 8.13 1.84 33.53
CA GLU A 151 8.62 0.47 33.36
C GLU A 151 8.98 0.19 31.90
N ARG A 152 10.03 -0.62 31.68
CA ARG A 152 10.46 -1.05 30.36
C ARG A 152 9.42 -1.94 29.69
N ILE A 153 9.17 -1.72 28.41
CA ILE A 153 8.10 -2.36 27.63
C ILE A 153 8.70 -3.30 26.59
N TYR A 154 8.20 -4.53 26.52
CA TYR A 154 8.54 -5.51 25.49
C TYR A 154 7.69 -5.30 24.23
N PHE A 155 7.85 -4.16 23.57
CA PHE A 155 7.02 -3.68 22.45
C PHE A 155 6.74 -4.72 21.37
N LEU A 156 7.77 -5.48 20.96
CA LEU A 156 7.69 -6.45 19.85
C LEU A 156 7.17 -7.83 20.28
N SER A 157 7.01 -8.07 21.58
CA SER A 157 6.49 -9.33 22.12
C SER A 157 5.03 -9.23 22.54
N GLU A 158 4.51 -8.01 22.69
CA GLU A 158 3.13 -7.79 23.13
C GLU A 158 2.20 -7.50 21.94
N PRO A 159 1.16 -8.33 21.72
CA PRO A 159 0.23 -8.18 20.58
C PRO A 159 -0.44 -6.80 20.49
N LYS A 160 -0.73 -6.16 21.65
CA LYS A 160 -1.44 -4.87 21.70
C LYS A 160 -0.72 -3.74 20.98
N TYR A 161 0.62 -3.77 20.92
CA TYR A 161 1.41 -2.70 20.28
C TYR A 161 1.65 -2.93 18.79
N PHE A 162 1.54 -4.16 18.31
CA PHE A 162 1.99 -4.54 16.96
C PHE A 162 1.40 -3.65 15.86
N ARG A 163 0.09 -3.42 15.86
CA ARG A 163 -0.59 -2.65 14.81
C ARG A 163 -0.15 -1.19 14.79
N SER A 164 -0.04 -0.57 15.97
CA SER A 164 0.41 0.82 16.09
C SER A 164 1.85 0.98 15.64
N LEU A 165 2.73 0.08 16.06
CA LEU A 165 4.14 0.09 15.67
C LEU A 165 4.31 -0.08 14.15
N TYR A 166 3.57 -1.01 13.55
CA TYR A 166 3.57 -1.19 12.10
C TYR A 166 3.14 0.08 11.36
N VAL A 167 2.03 0.70 11.79
CA VAL A 167 1.50 1.91 11.14
C VAL A 167 2.44 3.10 11.32
N ILE A 168 3.04 3.28 12.49
CA ILE A 168 4.03 4.33 12.75
C ILE A 168 5.25 4.15 11.83
N LEU A 169 5.76 2.93 11.72
CA LEU A 169 6.89 2.62 10.85
C LEU A 169 6.55 2.87 9.38
N ASP A 170 5.37 2.45 8.92
CA ASP A 170 4.91 2.65 7.54
C ASP A 170 4.77 4.14 7.21
N ILE A 171 4.20 4.93 8.12
CA ILE A 171 4.10 6.39 7.98
C ILE A 171 5.49 7.01 7.90
N TRP A 172 6.36 6.72 8.84
CA TRP A 172 7.71 7.29 8.86
C TRP A 172 8.50 6.99 7.58
N ARG A 173 8.35 5.77 7.06
CA ARG A 173 9.01 5.34 5.82
C ARG A 173 8.44 6.01 4.58
N SER A 174 7.11 6.21 4.51
CA SER A 174 6.41 6.54 3.28
C SER A 174 5.92 7.98 3.18
N VAL A 175 5.80 8.70 4.29
CA VAL A 175 5.16 10.03 4.35
C VAL A 175 5.87 11.06 3.46
N GLY A 176 7.20 11.07 3.46
CA GLY A 176 7.98 11.99 2.64
C GLY A 176 7.77 11.72 1.15
N TRP A 177 8.00 10.48 0.72
CA TRP A 177 7.82 10.09 -0.68
C TRP A 177 6.38 10.32 -1.17
N GLY A 178 5.40 9.94 -0.36
CA GLY A 178 3.98 10.15 -0.65
C GLY A 178 3.60 11.63 -0.79
N SER A 179 4.30 12.55 -0.13
CA SER A 179 4.01 13.98 -0.21
C SER A 179 4.34 14.61 -1.57
N ILE A 180 5.19 13.98 -2.37
CA ILE A 180 5.64 14.51 -3.67
C ILE A 180 4.46 14.71 -4.63
N ILE A 181 3.54 13.73 -4.70
CA ILE A 181 2.40 13.81 -5.61
C ILE A 181 1.44 14.95 -5.23
N TYR A 182 1.26 15.17 -3.93
CA TYR A 182 0.43 16.28 -3.43
C TYR A 182 1.11 17.63 -3.60
N LEU A 183 2.44 17.71 -3.46
CA LEU A 183 3.20 18.92 -3.78
C LEU A 183 3.09 19.28 -5.26
N ALA A 184 3.16 18.28 -6.14
CA ALA A 184 2.94 18.50 -7.56
C ALA A 184 1.51 18.98 -7.87
N ALA A 185 0.51 18.45 -7.16
CA ALA A 185 -0.88 18.92 -7.28
C ALA A 185 -1.04 20.36 -6.76
N LEU A 186 -0.41 20.70 -5.63
CA LEU A 186 -0.43 22.04 -5.05
C LEU A 186 0.18 23.09 -6.00
N SER A 187 1.26 22.75 -6.70
CA SER A 187 1.90 23.67 -7.66
C SER A 187 1.05 23.95 -8.92
N ASN A 188 -0.02 23.20 -9.15
CA ASN A 188 -0.95 23.44 -10.26
C ASN A 188 -2.16 24.31 -9.83
N VAL A 189 -2.29 24.66 -8.57
CA VAL A 189 -3.36 25.55 -8.09
C VAL A 189 -3.03 26.98 -8.52
N GLU A 190 -3.98 27.64 -9.18
CA GLU A 190 -3.79 28.97 -9.73
C GLU A 190 -3.53 30.02 -8.62
N THR A 191 -2.44 30.76 -8.75
CA THR A 191 -2.05 31.80 -7.78
C THR A 191 -3.05 32.95 -7.72
N GLU A 192 -3.75 33.24 -8.81
CA GLU A 192 -4.79 34.25 -8.92
C GLU A 192 -5.95 34.03 -7.93
N LEU A 193 -6.28 32.77 -7.62
CA LEU A 193 -7.29 32.42 -6.63
C LEU A 193 -6.90 32.87 -5.20
N TYR A 194 -5.63 32.75 -4.88
CA TYR A 194 -5.11 33.21 -3.58
C TYR A 194 -5.09 34.74 -3.50
N GLU A 195 -4.68 35.41 -4.59
CA GLU A 195 -4.68 36.87 -4.66
C GLU A 195 -6.11 37.43 -4.53
N ALA A 196 -7.08 36.86 -5.23
CA ALA A 196 -8.49 37.23 -5.13
C ALA A 196 -9.00 37.05 -3.69
N CYS A 197 -8.67 35.90 -3.04
CA CYS A 197 -9.07 35.64 -1.67
C CYS A 197 -8.49 36.67 -0.69
N VAL A 198 -7.25 37.13 -0.89
CA VAL A 198 -6.61 38.18 -0.06
C VAL A 198 -7.33 39.51 -0.25
N ILE A 199 -7.69 39.89 -1.49
CA ILE A 199 -8.45 41.12 -1.80
C ILE A 199 -9.80 41.09 -1.09
N ASP A 200 -10.45 39.93 -1.05
CA ASP A 200 -11.73 39.70 -0.34
C ASP A 200 -11.57 39.63 1.20
N GLY A 201 -10.38 39.88 1.74
CA GLY A 201 -10.10 39.83 3.18
C GLY A 201 -9.98 38.41 3.76
N GLY A 202 -9.77 37.38 2.90
CA GLY A 202 -9.59 36.02 3.31
C GLY A 202 -8.21 35.74 3.91
N GLY A 203 -8.18 35.22 5.14
CA GLY A 203 -6.94 34.77 5.79
C GLY A 203 -6.54 33.35 5.41
N TYR A 204 -5.43 32.87 6.01
CA TYR A 204 -4.82 31.55 5.75
C TYR A 204 -5.81 30.37 5.75
N TRP A 205 -6.63 30.25 6.79
CA TRP A 205 -7.60 29.15 6.90
C TRP A 205 -8.66 29.17 5.79
N ARG A 206 -9.07 30.38 5.36
CA ARG A 206 -10.01 30.51 4.24
C ARG A 206 -9.37 30.06 2.93
N GLN A 207 -8.12 30.43 2.68
CA GLN A 207 -7.35 29.95 1.53
C GLN A 207 -7.18 28.43 1.58
N LEU A 208 -6.81 27.85 2.73
CA LEU A 208 -6.59 26.42 2.89
C LEU A 208 -7.87 25.61 2.58
N PHE A 209 -9.01 25.97 3.17
CA PHE A 209 -10.23 25.16 3.04
C PHE A 209 -11.02 25.44 1.75
N HIS A 210 -10.90 26.62 1.13
CA HIS A 210 -11.69 26.98 -0.04
C HIS A 210 -10.91 27.02 -1.35
N ILE A 211 -9.58 27.04 -1.31
CA ILE A 211 -8.74 27.07 -2.51
C ILE A 211 -7.82 25.88 -2.54
N THR A 212 -6.95 25.73 -1.52
CA THR A 212 -5.87 24.73 -1.52
C THR A 212 -6.42 23.31 -1.51
N LEU A 213 -7.26 22.96 -0.53
CA LEU A 213 -7.81 21.60 -0.41
C LEU A 213 -8.75 21.23 -1.57
N PRO A 214 -9.67 22.11 -2.00
CA PRO A 214 -10.46 21.84 -3.21
C PRO A 214 -9.60 21.72 -4.48
N GLY A 215 -8.55 22.52 -4.62
CA GLY A 215 -7.65 22.49 -5.77
C GLY A 215 -6.89 21.15 -5.92
N ILE A 216 -6.53 20.51 -4.80
CA ILE A 216 -5.88 19.18 -4.83
C ILE A 216 -6.86 18.02 -4.68
N ALA A 217 -8.15 18.28 -4.44
CA ALA A 217 -9.16 17.24 -4.21
C ALA A 217 -9.19 16.14 -5.28
N PRO A 218 -9.07 16.43 -6.58
CA PRO A 218 -9.02 15.40 -7.62
C PRO A 218 -7.86 14.40 -7.38
N THR A 219 -6.69 14.90 -7.04
CA THR A 219 -5.52 14.06 -6.74
C THR A 219 -5.75 13.24 -5.46
N VAL A 220 -6.29 13.85 -4.42
CA VAL A 220 -6.61 13.17 -3.15
C VAL A 220 -7.61 12.04 -3.39
N VAL A 221 -8.66 12.27 -4.18
CA VAL A 221 -9.69 11.27 -4.50
C VAL A 221 -9.10 10.09 -5.28
N ILE A 222 -8.29 10.35 -6.31
CA ILE A 222 -7.63 9.29 -7.08
C ILE A 222 -6.73 8.44 -6.16
N MET A 223 -5.90 9.08 -5.34
CA MET A 223 -5.01 8.38 -4.41
C MET A 223 -5.78 7.61 -3.35
N LEU A 224 -6.91 8.12 -2.89
CA LEU A 224 -7.80 7.43 -1.95
C LEU A 224 -8.42 6.16 -2.57
N ILE A 225 -8.90 6.24 -3.82
CA ILE A 225 -9.43 5.09 -4.54
C ILE A 225 -8.37 4.00 -4.67
N LEU A 226 -7.14 4.38 -5.08
CA LEU A 226 -6.02 3.45 -5.19
C LEU A 226 -5.66 2.83 -3.83
N ARG A 227 -5.66 3.62 -2.75
CA ARG A 227 -5.38 3.12 -1.39
C ARG A 227 -6.46 2.16 -0.90
N ILE A 228 -7.75 2.43 -1.20
CA ILE A 228 -8.86 1.53 -0.88
C ILE A 228 -8.72 0.20 -1.63
N GLY A 229 -8.32 0.22 -2.90
CA GLY A 229 -8.04 -1.00 -3.66
C GLY A 229 -6.93 -1.86 -3.06
N GLN A 230 -6.05 -1.27 -2.26
CA GLN A 230 -4.95 -1.97 -1.60
C GLN A 230 -5.24 -2.35 -0.13
N LEU A 231 -6.46 -2.11 0.38
CA LEU A 231 -6.80 -2.37 1.78
C LEU A 231 -6.57 -3.82 2.23
N MET A 232 -6.67 -4.79 1.33
CA MET A 232 -6.40 -6.19 1.65
C MET A 232 -4.95 -6.60 1.37
N THR A 233 -4.11 -5.66 0.90
CA THR A 233 -2.71 -5.90 0.56
C THR A 233 -1.82 -5.17 1.56
N VAL A 234 -1.55 -5.82 2.68
CA VAL A 234 -0.62 -5.30 3.70
C VAL A 234 0.80 -5.75 3.36
N GLY A 235 1.78 -4.87 3.55
CA GLY A 235 3.18 -5.14 3.25
C GLY A 235 3.74 -6.32 4.05
N TYR A 236 3.73 -7.52 3.44
CA TYR A 236 4.13 -8.75 4.11
C TYR A 236 5.58 -8.74 4.59
N GLU A 237 6.50 -8.11 3.83
CA GLU A 237 7.93 -8.03 4.18
C GLU A 237 8.15 -7.35 5.55
N THR A 238 7.52 -6.20 5.77
CA THR A 238 7.63 -5.48 7.04
C THR A 238 7.06 -6.31 8.19
N ILE A 239 5.91 -6.95 7.97
CA ILE A 239 5.26 -7.76 9.00
C ILE A 239 6.09 -9.00 9.34
N ILE A 240 6.61 -9.73 8.34
CA ILE A 240 7.45 -10.92 8.56
C ILE A 240 8.70 -10.59 9.37
N LEU A 241 9.28 -9.41 9.15
CA LEU A 241 10.47 -8.97 9.87
C LEU A 241 10.17 -8.48 11.30
N MET A 242 8.93 -8.07 11.58
CA MET A 242 8.52 -7.53 12.87
C MET A 242 7.81 -8.54 13.77
N TYR A 243 7.04 -9.49 13.19
CA TYR A 243 6.17 -10.36 13.96
C TYR A 243 6.91 -11.58 14.52
N SER A 244 6.33 -12.16 15.56
CA SER A 244 6.77 -13.40 16.20
C SER A 244 5.54 -14.23 16.55
N PRO A 245 5.68 -15.51 16.93
CA PRO A 245 4.55 -16.31 17.38
C PRO A 245 3.71 -15.66 18.49
N SER A 246 4.35 -14.88 19.39
CA SER A 246 3.65 -14.14 20.45
C SER A 246 2.73 -13.04 19.93
N THR A 247 3.02 -12.46 18.78
CA THR A 247 2.26 -11.35 18.15
C THR A 247 1.32 -11.78 17.03
N TYR A 248 1.24 -13.08 16.71
CA TYR A 248 0.35 -13.57 15.63
C TYR A 248 -1.11 -13.23 15.84
N GLU A 249 -1.55 -13.04 17.08
CA GLU A 249 -2.95 -12.65 17.36
C GLU A 249 -3.34 -11.34 16.66
N THR A 250 -2.41 -10.39 16.55
CA THR A 250 -2.67 -9.05 15.98
C THR A 250 -1.87 -8.75 14.73
N GLY A 251 -0.79 -9.48 14.47
CA GLY A 251 0.15 -9.24 13.39
C GLY A 251 0.06 -10.20 12.21
N ASP A 252 -0.53 -11.41 12.39
CA ASP A 252 -0.65 -12.37 11.29
C ASP A 252 -1.76 -11.93 10.32
N VAL A 253 -1.40 -11.67 9.08
CA VAL A 253 -2.29 -11.17 8.00
C VAL A 253 -2.37 -12.18 6.86
N ILE A 254 -3.28 -11.96 5.91
CA ILE A 254 -3.47 -12.87 4.77
C ILE A 254 -2.16 -13.08 4.00
N SER A 255 -1.40 -12.01 3.73
CA SER A 255 -0.16 -12.10 2.94
C SER A 255 0.94 -12.90 3.65
N THR A 256 1.09 -12.77 4.98
CA THR A 256 2.07 -13.55 5.76
C THR A 256 1.65 -15.01 5.88
N TYR A 257 0.35 -15.26 5.98
CA TYR A 257 -0.20 -16.62 6.00
C TYR A 257 0.01 -17.33 4.66
N VAL A 258 -0.27 -16.66 3.53
CA VAL A 258 0.00 -17.17 2.18
C VAL A 258 1.48 -17.51 2.00
N TYR A 259 2.37 -16.64 2.45
CA TYR A 259 3.81 -16.91 2.40
C TYR A 259 4.20 -18.14 3.23
N ARG A 260 3.74 -18.23 4.46
CA ARG A 260 4.05 -19.35 5.36
C ARG A 260 3.53 -20.68 4.83
N VAL A 261 2.25 -20.76 4.52
CA VAL A 261 1.62 -21.99 4.04
C VAL A 261 2.08 -22.34 2.61
N GLY A 262 2.26 -21.33 1.75
CA GLY A 262 2.64 -21.55 0.35
C GLY A 262 4.10 -21.91 0.16
N LEU A 263 5.03 -21.14 0.75
CA LEU A 263 6.45 -21.29 0.49
C LEU A 263 7.17 -22.09 1.56
N ILE A 264 6.81 -21.95 2.83
CA ILE A 264 7.46 -22.70 3.91
C ILE A 264 6.88 -24.12 4.00
N ASP A 265 5.54 -24.24 4.05
CA ASP A 265 4.85 -25.52 4.17
C ASP A 265 4.61 -26.21 2.82
N SER A 266 5.03 -25.57 1.69
CA SER A 266 4.92 -26.08 0.32
C SER A 266 3.47 -26.41 -0.14
N ASN A 267 2.45 -25.83 0.50
CA ASN A 267 1.04 -26.01 0.11
C ASN A 267 0.63 -24.94 -0.90
N TYR A 268 1.07 -25.13 -2.15
CA TYR A 268 0.88 -24.15 -3.23
C TYR A 268 -0.59 -23.99 -3.63
N SER A 269 -1.37 -25.06 -3.63
CA SER A 269 -2.79 -25.04 -4.00
C SER A 269 -3.60 -24.20 -3.04
N PHE A 270 -3.46 -24.46 -1.75
CA PHE A 270 -4.17 -23.73 -0.71
C PHE A 270 -3.76 -22.25 -0.67
N SER A 271 -2.46 -21.97 -0.71
CA SER A 271 -1.95 -20.59 -0.70
C SER A 271 -2.40 -19.80 -1.94
N SER A 272 -2.45 -20.44 -3.12
CA SER A 272 -2.97 -19.83 -4.34
C SER A 272 -4.46 -19.51 -4.24
N ALA A 273 -5.26 -20.38 -3.63
CA ALA A 273 -6.68 -20.12 -3.38
C ALA A 273 -6.88 -18.94 -2.42
N VAL A 274 -6.10 -18.87 -1.34
CA VAL A 274 -6.14 -17.73 -0.40
C VAL A 274 -5.68 -16.42 -1.05
N GLY A 275 -4.61 -16.45 -1.85
CA GLY A 275 -4.13 -15.30 -2.62
C GLY A 275 -5.16 -14.81 -3.65
N MET A 276 -5.82 -15.74 -4.35
CA MET A 276 -6.89 -15.43 -5.30
C MET A 276 -8.10 -14.79 -4.62
N PHE A 277 -8.53 -15.32 -3.47
CA PHE A 277 -9.56 -14.72 -2.63
C PHE A 277 -9.21 -13.28 -2.25
N ASN A 278 -7.99 -13.05 -1.77
CA ASN A 278 -7.51 -11.72 -1.41
C ASN A 278 -7.55 -10.74 -2.60
N SER A 279 -7.11 -11.20 -3.78
CA SER A 279 -7.13 -10.41 -5.02
C SER A 279 -8.54 -10.04 -5.48
N ILE A 280 -9.50 -10.98 -5.37
CA ILE A 280 -10.91 -10.73 -5.70
C ILE A 280 -11.50 -9.66 -4.78
N ILE A 281 -11.24 -9.72 -3.47
CA ILE A 281 -11.72 -8.69 -2.53
C ILE A 281 -11.07 -7.33 -2.85
N SER A 282 -9.76 -7.28 -3.06
CA SER A 282 -9.05 -6.04 -3.42
C SER A 282 -9.62 -5.40 -4.67
N MET A 283 -9.86 -6.20 -5.72
CA MET A 283 -10.49 -5.73 -6.95
C MET A 283 -11.92 -5.22 -6.72
N THR A 284 -12.70 -5.94 -5.92
CA THR A 284 -14.07 -5.53 -5.58
C THR A 284 -14.08 -4.19 -4.84
N LEU A 285 -13.19 -4.02 -3.86
CA LEU A 285 -13.04 -2.75 -3.12
C LEU A 285 -12.63 -1.60 -4.05
N LEU A 286 -11.70 -1.84 -4.98
CA LEU A 286 -11.28 -0.84 -5.96
C LEU A 286 -12.44 -0.41 -6.87
N VAL A 287 -13.17 -1.36 -7.43
CA VAL A 287 -14.33 -1.09 -8.30
C VAL A 287 -15.44 -0.36 -7.54
N CYS A 288 -15.73 -0.78 -6.31
CA CYS A 288 -16.70 -0.10 -5.46
C CYS A 288 -16.29 1.34 -5.15
N ALA A 289 -15.03 1.56 -4.73
CA ALA A 289 -14.51 2.89 -4.45
C ALA A 289 -14.56 3.81 -5.67
N ASN A 290 -14.13 3.30 -6.84
CA ASN A 290 -14.19 4.04 -8.09
C ASN A 290 -15.64 4.39 -8.50
N SER A 291 -16.58 3.45 -8.33
CA SER A 291 -18.00 3.64 -8.66
C SER A 291 -18.67 4.64 -7.72
N ILE A 292 -18.32 4.63 -6.44
CA ILE A 292 -18.79 5.59 -5.45
C ILE A 292 -18.26 6.99 -5.81
N SER A 293 -16.96 7.12 -6.07
CA SER A 293 -16.36 8.39 -6.46
C SER A 293 -17.01 9.00 -7.71
N LYS A 294 -17.26 8.17 -8.71
CA LYS A 294 -17.94 8.59 -9.96
C LYS A 294 -19.36 9.13 -9.72
N ARG A 295 -20.06 8.69 -8.66
CA ARG A 295 -21.41 9.18 -8.32
C ARG A 295 -21.39 10.51 -7.57
N PHE A 296 -20.37 10.77 -6.77
CA PHE A 296 -20.27 11.95 -5.92
C PHE A 296 -19.37 13.05 -6.47
N GLY A 297 -18.61 12.79 -7.51
CA GLY A 297 -17.73 13.76 -8.14
C GLY A 297 -17.35 13.33 -9.55
N GLU A 298 -16.76 14.26 -10.31
CA GLU A 298 -16.31 13.98 -11.69
C GLU A 298 -15.00 13.18 -11.75
N THR A 299 -14.32 13.03 -10.61
CA THR A 299 -12.99 12.40 -10.55
C THR A 299 -13.10 10.89 -10.33
N SER A 300 -12.68 10.11 -11.32
CA SER A 300 -12.64 8.65 -11.26
C SER A 300 -11.42 8.13 -12.03
N LEU A 301 -11.08 6.86 -11.86
CA LEU A 301 -9.97 6.23 -12.60
C LEU A 301 -10.35 5.91 -14.06
N TRP A 302 -11.59 5.54 -14.32
CA TRP A 302 -12.16 5.22 -15.64
C TRP A 302 -13.65 5.55 -15.71
#